data_1a7f650af73d077869cfc6755eec24cb
#
_entry.id   1a7f650af73d077869cfc6755eec24cb
#
_cell.length_a   1.000
_cell.length_b   1.000
_cell.length_c   1.000
_cell.angle_alpha   90.00
_cell.angle_beta   90.00
_cell.angle_gamma   90.00
#
_symmetry.space_group_name_H-M   'P 1'
#
loop_
_entity.id
_entity.type
_entity.pdbx_description
1 polymer ?
#
loop_
_entity_poly.entity_id
_entity_poly.type
_entity_poly.pdbx_seq_one_letter_code
_entity_poly.pdbx_strand_id
1 'polypeptide(L)'
;VNNLPIRRRILGVDFGRARIGIAVSDELGLLAHPVKTIPASRDAAKQIDEIVREKNVERIVIGLPRHMNGSVGEAAGEALAFAEKLRKLLPCEVVTWDERLTTI
;
A
#
# COMPACT_ATOMS: atom_id res chain seq x y z
N VAL A 1 -10.86 28.35 -15.99
CA VAL A 1 -10.56 27.57 -15.72
C VAL A 1 -11.03 26.39 -15.05
N ASN A 2 -10.35 25.68 -14.50
CA ASN A 2 -10.68 24.42 -14.11
C ASN A 2 -10.86 24.34 -12.67
N ASN A 3 -12.08 24.28 -12.25
CA ASN A 3 -12.38 24.18 -10.86
C ASN A 3 -12.67 22.75 -10.44
N LEU A 4 -12.35 21.80 -11.29
CA LEU A 4 -12.57 20.42 -10.93
C LEU A 4 -11.58 20.01 -9.87
N PRO A 5 -11.99 19.23 -8.87
CA PRO A 5 -11.08 18.79 -7.85
C PRO A 5 -10.04 17.87 -8.47
N ILE A 6 -8.84 17.92 -7.94
CA ILE A 6 -7.80 17.02 -8.37
C ILE A 6 -8.19 15.64 -7.86
N ARG A 7 -8.29 14.70 -8.77
CA ARG A 7 -8.63 13.35 -8.41
C ARG A 7 -7.36 12.58 -8.13
N ARG A 8 -7.27 12.04 -6.95
CA ARG A 8 -6.09 11.33 -6.51
C ARG A 8 -6.43 9.89 -6.27
N ARG A 9 -5.45 9.06 -6.40
CA ARG A 9 -5.64 7.62 -6.27
C ARG A 9 -5.17 7.11 -4.94
N ILE A 10 -5.68 5.96 -4.58
CA ILE A 10 -5.27 5.26 -3.37
C ILE A 10 -4.50 4.02 -3.82
N LEU A 11 -3.33 3.81 -3.25
CA LEU A 11 -2.51 2.67 -3.57
C LEU A 11 -2.70 1.62 -2.49
N GLY A 12 -3.08 0.44 -2.89
CA GLY A 12 -3.19 -0.69 -1.98
C GLY A 12 -1.92 -1.51 -2.04
N VAL A 13 -1.37 -1.85 -0.89
CA VAL A 13 -0.16 -2.64 -0.80
C VAL A 13 -0.46 -3.88 0.03
N ASP A 14 -0.29 -5.04 -0.59
CA ASP A 14 -0.50 -6.30 0.09
C ASP A 14 0.90 -6.85 0.41
N PHE A 15 1.34 -6.64 1.64
CA PHE A 15 2.71 -6.97 2.02
C PHE A 15 2.88 -8.46 2.26
N GLY A 16 3.78 -9.06 1.51
CA GLY A 16 4.18 -10.45 1.73
C GLY A 16 5.67 -10.51 1.94
N ARG A 17 6.16 -11.59 2.51
CA ARG A 17 7.59 -11.70 2.79
C ARG A 17 8.44 -11.84 1.53
N ALA A 18 7.91 -12.49 0.52
CA ALA A 18 8.65 -12.67 -0.73
C ALA A 18 8.26 -11.65 -1.78
N ARG A 19 6.99 -11.28 -1.81
CA ARG A 19 6.47 -10.40 -2.83
C ARG A 19 5.46 -9.43 -2.25
N ILE A 20 5.37 -8.29 -2.86
CA ILE A 20 4.43 -7.25 -2.45
C ILE A 20 3.51 -6.98 -3.62
N GLY A 21 2.22 -7.18 -3.40
CA GLY A 21 1.22 -6.92 -4.43
C GLY A 21 0.79 -5.46 -4.38
N ILE A 22 0.68 -4.83 -5.53
CA ILE A 22 0.33 -3.43 -5.62
C ILE A 22 -0.87 -3.25 -6.51
N ALA A 23 -1.86 -2.52 -6.01
CA ALA A 23 -3.05 -2.18 -6.76
C ALA A 23 -3.30 -0.70 -6.60
N VAL A 24 -3.94 -0.10 -7.56
CA VAL A 24 -4.26 1.32 -7.48
C VAL A 24 -5.73 1.52 -7.79
N SER A 25 -6.39 2.40 -7.06
CA SER A 25 -7.77 2.73 -7.35
C SER A 25 -7.82 3.60 -8.59
N ASP A 26 -8.99 3.63 -9.24
CA ASP A 26 -9.18 4.55 -10.36
C ASP A 26 -9.33 5.96 -9.79
N GLU A 27 -9.47 6.93 -10.67
CA GLU A 27 -9.56 8.32 -10.26
C GLU A 27 -10.78 8.63 -9.41
N LEU A 28 -11.79 7.79 -9.50
CA LEU A 28 -12.99 7.99 -8.72
C LEU A 28 -12.94 7.21 -7.40
N GLY A 29 -11.91 6.38 -7.23
CA GLY A 29 -11.78 5.59 -6.03
C GLY A 29 -12.74 4.42 -5.95
N LEU A 30 -13.37 4.05 -7.06
CA LEU A 30 -14.38 3.01 -7.05
C LEU A 30 -13.85 1.62 -7.29
N LEU A 31 -12.81 1.48 -8.08
CA LEU A 31 -12.28 0.17 -8.41
C LEU A 31 -10.78 0.15 -8.22
N ALA A 32 -10.28 -0.95 -7.73
CA ALA A 32 -8.84 -1.14 -7.60
C ALA A 32 -8.37 -2.00 -8.76
N HIS A 33 -7.27 -1.59 -9.35
CA HIS A 33 -6.69 -2.31 -10.47
C HIS A 33 -5.30 -2.79 -10.09
N PRO A 34 -5.01 -4.07 -10.26
CA PRO A 34 -3.67 -4.57 -9.99
C PRO A 34 -2.67 -3.85 -10.91
N VAL A 35 -1.59 -3.39 -10.34
CA VAL A 35 -0.56 -2.71 -11.11
C VAL A 35 0.56 -3.69 -11.38
N LYS A 36 1.09 -4.29 -10.34
CA LYS A 36 2.14 -5.27 -10.46
C LYS A 36 2.47 -5.89 -9.12
N THR A 37 3.29 -6.90 -9.16
CA THR A 37 3.83 -7.52 -7.95
C THR A 37 5.33 -7.24 -8.00
N ILE A 38 5.89 -6.79 -6.90
CA ILE A 38 7.31 -6.50 -6.82
C ILE A 38 7.96 -7.38 -5.76
N PRO A 39 9.26 -7.65 -5.87
CA PRO A 39 9.94 -8.42 -4.84
C PRO A 39 9.98 -7.64 -3.54
N ALA A 40 9.91 -8.34 -2.43
CA ALA A 40 10.03 -7.71 -1.12
C ALA A 40 11.53 -7.55 -0.82
N SER A 41 12.13 -6.58 -1.45
CA SER A 41 13.57 -6.35 -1.36
C SER A 41 13.84 -4.95 -0.84
N ARG A 42 15.12 -4.58 -0.77
CA ARG A 42 15.49 -3.25 -0.30
C ARG A 42 14.93 -2.15 -1.19
N ASP A 43 14.72 -2.47 -2.46
CA ASP A 43 14.25 -1.47 -3.40
C ASP A 43 12.74 -1.34 -3.45
N ALA A 44 12.03 -2.14 -2.66
CA ALA A 44 10.57 -2.11 -2.70
C ALA A 44 10.01 -0.72 -2.40
N ALA A 45 10.51 -0.07 -1.36
CA ALA A 45 10.01 1.25 -1.00
C ALA A 45 10.28 2.26 -2.11
N LYS A 46 11.43 2.15 -2.77
CA LYS A 46 11.77 3.06 -3.86
C LYS A 46 10.84 2.83 -5.05
N GLN A 47 10.52 1.58 -5.35
CA GLN A 47 9.61 1.27 -6.43
C GLN A 47 8.20 1.79 -6.15
N ILE A 48 7.78 1.71 -4.89
CA ILE A 48 6.49 2.26 -4.50
C ILE A 48 6.50 3.78 -4.61
N ASP A 49 7.60 4.42 -4.24
CA ASP A 49 7.73 5.86 -4.39
C ASP A 49 7.56 6.27 -5.86
N GLU A 50 8.16 5.52 -6.77
CA GLU A 50 8.03 5.81 -8.18
C GLU A 50 6.57 5.70 -8.64
N ILE A 51 5.86 4.68 -8.18
CA ILE A 51 4.46 4.50 -8.53
C ILE A 51 3.61 5.63 -7.97
N VAL A 52 3.88 6.03 -6.73
CA VAL A 52 3.16 7.11 -6.07
C VAL A 52 3.27 8.39 -6.89
N ARG A 53 4.47 8.69 -7.36
CA ARG A 53 4.69 9.91 -8.13
C ARG A 53 4.08 9.81 -9.52
N GLU A 54 4.22 8.66 -10.14
CA GLU A 54 3.70 8.47 -11.47
C GLU A 54 2.17 8.50 -11.52
N LYS A 55 1.53 7.91 -10.52
CA LYS A 55 0.09 7.76 -10.51
C LYS A 55 -0.65 8.79 -9.65
N ASN A 56 0.08 9.73 -9.10
CA ASN A 56 -0.49 10.79 -8.31
C ASN A 56 -1.31 10.23 -7.12
N VAL A 57 -0.67 9.39 -6.36
CA VAL A 57 -1.32 8.72 -5.22
C VAL A 57 -1.34 9.64 -4.01
N GLU A 58 -2.48 9.74 -3.35
CA GLU A 58 -2.58 10.57 -2.15
C GLU A 58 -2.52 9.78 -0.86
N ARG A 59 -2.79 8.49 -0.93
CA ARG A 59 -2.82 7.64 0.26
C ARG A 59 -2.39 6.23 -0.08
N ILE A 60 -1.63 5.63 0.82
CA ILE A 60 -1.26 4.23 0.69
C ILE A 60 -1.93 3.47 1.81
N VAL A 61 -2.58 2.37 1.47
CA VAL A 61 -3.20 1.49 2.45
C VAL A 61 -2.42 0.17 2.41
N ILE A 62 -1.80 -0.19 3.51
CA ILE A 62 -1.03 -1.42 3.59
C ILE A 62 -1.84 -2.44 4.37
N GLY A 63 -2.17 -3.54 3.69
CA GLY A 63 -2.90 -4.63 4.34
C GLY A 63 -1.97 -5.44 5.22
N LEU A 64 -2.34 -5.64 6.45
CA LEU A 64 -1.56 -6.47 7.35
C LEU A 64 -1.95 -7.93 7.16
N PRO A 65 -1.03 -8.86 7.32
CA PRO A 65 -1.33 -10.26 7.14
C PRO A 65 -2.40 -10.73 8.11
N ARG A 66 -3.32 -11.50 7.64
CA ARG A 66 -4.40 -12.01 8.46
C ARG A 66 -4.18 -13.46 8.88
N HIS A 67 -2.97 -14.04 8.79
CA HIS A 67 -2.68 -15.37 9.01
C HIS A 67 -2.74 -15.71 10.38
N MET A 68 -3.13 -16.84 10.72
CA MET A 68 -3.46 -17.22 12.04
C MET A 68 -2.50 -18.17 12.70
N ASN A 69 -1.41 -18.49 12.12
CA ASN A 69 -0.52 -19.42 12.79
C ASN A 69 0.57 -18.65 13.49
N GLY A 70 1.51 -19.31 14.06
CA GLY A 70 2.52 -18.72 14.92
C GLY A 70 3.39 -17.64 14.33
N SER A 71 3.44 -17.52 13.02
CA SER A 71 4.28 -16.52 12.40
C SER A 71 3.56 -15.20 12.17
N VAL A 72 2.30 -15.10 12.58
CA VAL A 72 1.52 -13.89 12.35
C VAL A 72 2.19 -12.66 12.92
N GLY A 73 2.70 -12.75 14.13
CA GLY A 73 3.31 -11.59 14.77
C GLY A 73 4.51 -11.07 14.00
N GLU A 74 5.32 -11.96 13.45
CA GLU A 74 6.49 -11.55 12.71
C GLU A 74 6.09 -10.88 11.40
N ALA A 75 5.16 -11.47 10.69
CA ALA A 75 4.73 -10.92 9.40
C ALA A 75 4.07 -9.56 9.59
N ALA A 76 3.25 -9.43 10.62
CA ALA A 76 2.61 -8.15 10.90
C ALA A 76 3.66 -7.11 11.31
N GLY A 77 4.66 -7.52 12.09
CA GLY A 77 5.73 -6.62 12.48
C GLY A 77 6.54 -6.11 11.29
N GLU A 78 6.79 -7.00 10.33
CA GLU A 78 7.51 -6.61 9.11
C GLU A 78 6.68 -5.63 8.28
N ALA A 79 5.38 -5.87 8.18
CA ALA A 79 4.50 -4.97 7.44
C ALA A 79 4.43 -3.60 8.10
N LEU A 80 4.38 -3.56 9.43
CA LEU A 80 4.35 -2.29 10.16
C LEU A 80 5.67 -1.54 10.00
N ALA A 81 6.78 -2.26 10.03
CA ALA A 81 8.08 -1.63 9.80
C ALA A 81 8.18 -1.06 8.39
N PHE A 82 7.62 -1.77 7.42
CA PHE A 82 7.61 -1.29 6.05
C PHE A 82 6.75 -0.04 5.93
N ALA A 83 5.61 -0.01 6.62
CA ALA A 83 4.75 1.16 6.62
C ALA A 83 5.47 2.38 7.19
N GLU A 84 6.25 2.19 8.26
CA GLU A 84 6.99 3.29 8.85
C GLU A 84 8.08 3.79 7.89
N LYS A 85 8.71 2.88 7.19
CA LYS A 85 9.72 3.24 6.21
C LYS A 85 9.10 4.09 5.10
N LEU A 86 7.91 3.71 4.65
CA LEU A 86 7.21 4.46 3.62
C LEU A 86 6.77 5.83 4.14
N ARG A 87 6.34 5.92 5.39
CA ARG A 87 5.94 7.20 5.96
C ARG A 87 7.08 8.20 5.97
N LYS A 88 8.30 7.72 6.19
CA LYS A 88 9.45 8.60 6.22
C LYS A 88 9.90 8.99 4.82
N LEU A 89 9.69 8.13 3.86
CA LEU A 89 10.15 8.35 2.51
C LEU A 89 9.16 9.15 1.66
N LEU A 90 7.88 8.94 1.87
CA LEU A 90 6.86 9.48 0.99
C LEU A 90 6.09 10.65 1.58
N PRO A 91 5.67 11.59 0.75
CA PRO A 91 4.90 12.72 1.22
C PRO A 91 3.41 12.40 1.45
N CYS A 92 2.95 11.27 0.96
CA CYS A 92 1.53 10.95 1.06
C CYS A 92 1.21 10.23 2.37
N GLU A 93 -0.06 10.11 2.68
CA GLU A 93 -0.50 9.44 3.88
C GLU A 93 -0.30 7.95 3.74
N VAL A 94 0.17 7.29 4.79
CA VAL A 94 0.33 5.83 4.79
C VAL A 94 -0.44 5.29 5.99
N VAL A 95 -1.43 4.45 5.74
CA VAL A 95 -2.22 3.84 6.79
C VAL A 95 -2.14 2.34 6.67
N THR A 96 -2.37 1.64 7.77
CA THR A 96 -2.38 0.18 7.74
C THR A 96 -3.81 -0.31 7.94
N TRP A 97 -4.10 -1.46 7.38
CA TRP A 97 -5.41 -2.06 7.46
C TRP A 97 -5.24 -3.49 7.94
N ASP A 98 -5.85 -3.80 9.08
CA ASP A 98 -5.78 -5.15 9.61
C ASP A 98 -7.00 -5.91 9.10
N GLU A 99 -6.77 -6.83 8.18
CA GLU A 99 -7.86 -7.56 7.54
C GLU A 99 -8.65 -8.42 8.50
N ARG A 100 -8.10 -8.73 9.65
CA ARG A 100 -8.84 -9.51 10.64
C ARG A 100 -10.00 -8.70 11.22
N LEU A 101 -9.94 -7.38 11.10
CA LEU A 101 -10.98 -6.53 11.64
C LEU A 101 -12.10 -6.26 10.65
N THR A 102 -11.94 -6.75 9.44
CA THR A 102 -12.95 -6.53 8.41
C THR A 102 -14.13 -7.45 8.68
N THR A 103 -15.32 -6.85 8.82
CA THR A 103 -16.49 -7.64 9.03
C THR A 103 -17.35 -7.45 7.87
N ILE A 104 -17.71 -8.46 7.24
CA ILE A 104 -18.54 -8.32 6.06
C ILE A 104 -19.74 -9.21 6.14
#